data_2bf03c661412d9fb50dbfd0081b8e09c
#
_entry.id   2bf03c661412d9fb50dbfd0081b8e09c
#
_cell.length_a   1.000
_cell.length_b   1.000
_cell.length_c   1.000
_cell.angle_alpha   90.00
_cell.angle_beta   90.00
_cell.angle_gamma   90.00
#
_symmetry.space_group_name_H-M   'P 1'
#
loop_
_entity.id
_entity.type
_entity.pdbx_description
1 polymer ?
#
loop_
_entity_poly.entity_id
_entity_poly.type
_entity_poly.pdbx_seq_one_letter_code
_entity_poly.pdbx_strand_id
1 'polypeptide(L)'
;RLIRRQRQMCIRDRATSASGLFYAFQSIVQLARESGSGTYRLPEVTIEDAPRFSYRGMHLDVSRHFYTKEFVKKQIDALARYKLNRFHWHLTDGAGWRIEIKKYPELTRETAYRPFPDWKSWWNGGRTYCRQDAPGASGGYYTQEDVKEIVEYARQRHITVIPEIEMPAHSEEVLAALPQLACGGDLKPGGEFCPGKELTYEFLTNVLKEVMELFPSEYIHIGGDEASTNHWKQCPDCQALMKAEGMKEEGELQEYLVSRIEKFLKENGRKMIGWDEILTGELDETSAVTVWRGEDKGAESVKRGLRTILSPGAYCYFDSYQDAPRTQPEAIGGYLPLEKVYSYEPVTEAFPADKLDCVWGVQGNVWTEYIPTPEHVEYMIYPRLLALAEVAWTNLEQKDWKRFHAEALQEVKVLNSMGYHTFDLQNEVGNRPVALSVDNHLAKGKKVEYVRPYSDSYPAGGESALTNGIHGGWVYTDQRWQGFLGKGADVIVDLEKSQPIQQLSIDFMQLRGPGVFLPQKVSFLISNDGKEYTLLKTITTTLPITDEQLTIQTYDWTGSCEAHYVRVQADINPEAGGFLFTDEFVVK
;
A
#
# COMPACT_ATOMS: atom_id res chain seq x y z
N ARG A 1 60.00 -32.64 -1.12
CA ARG A 1 58.82 -32.53 -0.16
C ARG A 1 58.15 -31.21 -0.39
N LEU A 2 57.06 -31.19 -1.16
CA LEU A 2 56.13 -30.07 -1.29
C LEU A 2 55.25 -30.08 -0.05
N ILE A 3 55.42 -29.11 0.86
CA ILE A 3 54.52 -28.83 1.95
C ILE A 3 53.32 -28.11 1.32
N ARG A 4 52.21 -28.82 1.09
CA ARG A 4 50.90 -28.20 0.86
C ARG A 4 50.55 -27.48 2.16
N ARG A 5 50.66 -26.17 2.21
CA ARG A 5 50.01 -25.34 3.20
C ARG A 5 48.50 -25.46 2.94
N GLN A 6 47.81 -26.28 3.74
CA GLN A 6 46.36 -26.12 3.89
C GLN A 6 46.13 -24.70 4.42
N ARG A 7 45.59 -23.82 3.60
CA ARG A 7 45.01 -22.56 4.10
C ARG A 7 43.80 -22.96 4.93
N GLN A 8 43.91 -22.90 6.25
CA GLN A 8 42.74 -22.95 7.12
C GLN A 8 41.94 -21.70 6.83
N MET A 9 40.71 -21.89 6.37
CA MET A 9 39.74 -20.83 6.22
C MET A 9 39.35 -20.37 7.63
N CYS A 10 39.67 -19.14 8.00
CA CYS A 10 39.34 -18.55 9.27
C CYS A 10 38.16 -17.59 9.06
N ILE A 11 36.97 -17.99 9.48
CA ILE A 11 35.82 -17.08 9.61
C ILE A 11 35.90 -16.50 11.01
N ARG A 12 35.95 -15.17 11.12
CA ARG A 12 35.95 -14.47 12.40
C ARG A 12 34.89 -13.42 12.39
N ASP A 13 33.92 -13.59 13.27
CA ASP A 13 32.79 -12.70 13.44
C ASP A 13 32.84 -11.99 14.79
N ARG A 14 32.43 -10.73 14.83
CA ARG A 14 32.31 -9.92 16.04
C ARG A 14 31.07 -9.03 15.97
N ALA A 15 30.28 -9.04 17.01
CA ALA A 15 29.15 -8.13 17.15
C ALA A 15 28.98 -7.71 18.60
N THR A 16 28.26 -6.61 18.82
CA THR A 16 27.98 -6.08 20.15
C THR A 16 26.74 -6.74 20.80
N SER A 17 25.98 -7.53 20.02
CA SER A 17 24.75 -8.18 20.48
C SER A 17 24.55 -9.55 19.82
N ALA A 18 23.69 -10.39 20.41
CA ALA A 18 23.31 -11.67 19.82
C ALA A 18 22.61 -11.50 18.45
N SER A 19 21.76 -10.47 18.31
CA SER A 19 21.14 -10.15 17.01
C SER A 19 22.16 -9.74 15.96
N GLY A 20 23.19 -8.98 16.34
CA GLY A 20 24.28 -8.61 15.44
C GLY A 20 25.05 -9.85 14.93
N LEU A 21 25.33 -10.84 15.81
CA LEU A 21 25.94 -12.12 15.39
C LEU A 21 25.01 -12.90 14.45
N PHE A 22 23.71 -12.90 14.72
CA PHE A 22 22.73 -13.53 13.85
C PHE A 22 22.74 -12.91 12.44
N TYR A 23 22.75 -11.56 12.36
CA TYR A 23 22.79 -10.86 11.07
C TYR A 23 24.09 -11.08 10.31
N ALA A 24 25.22 -11.14 11.02
CA ALA A 24 26.50 -11.48 10.43
C ALA A 24 26.49 -12.90 9.84
N PHE A 25 25.87 -13.86 10.55
CA PHE A 25 25.67 -15.20 10.02
C PHE A 25 24.78 -15.21 8.76
N GLN A 26 23.71 -14.41 8.71
CA GLN A 26 22.91 -14.26 7.50
C GLN A 26 23.73 -13.72 6.32
N SER A 27 24.64 -12.77 6.56
CA SER A 27 25.57 -12.30 5.53
C SER A 27 26.49 -13.41 5.02
N ILE A 28 27.04 -14.25 5.91
CA ILE A 28 27.87 -15.40 5.51
C ILE A 28 27.08 -16.37 4.64
N VAL A 29 25.84 -16.69 5.01
CA VAL A 29 24.97 -17.58 4.24
C VAL A 29 24.66 -17.03 2.85
N GLN A 30 24.41 -15.72 2.74
CA GLN A 30 24.15 -15.08 1.44
C GLN A 30 25.41 -14.98 0.55
N LEU A 31 26.60 -14.82 1.15
CA LEU A 31 27.87 -14.80 0.43
C LEU A 31 28.35 -16.18 -0.01
N ALA A 32 27.86 -17.23 0.67
CA ALA A 32 28.22 -18.61 0.35
C ALA A 32 27.56 -19.04 -0.96
N ARG A 33 28.35 -19.11 -2.03
CA ARG A 33 27.89 -19.54 -3.36
C ARG A 33 28.26 -21.00 -3.60
N GLU A 34 27.30 -21.77 -4.07
CA GLU A 34 27.54 -23.14 -4.48
C GLU A 34 28.44 -23.15 -5.73
N SER A 35 29.55 -23.89 -5.66
CA SER A 35 30.53 -24.01 -6.75
C SER A 35 30.42 -25.35 -7.51
N GLY A 36 29.28 -26.03 -7.39
CA GLY A 36 29.00 -27.38 -7.92
C GLY A 36 29.37 -28.47 -6.92
N SER A 37 28.76 -29.67 -7.04
CA SER A 37 29.02 -30.85 -6.21
C SER A 37 28.88 -30.67 -4.69
N GLY A 38 28.03 -29.77 -4.22
CA GLY A 38 27.80 -29.57 -2.77
C GLY A 38 28.90 -28.84 -2.03
N THR A 39 29.83 -28.20 -2.75
CA THR A 39 30.89 -27.35 -2.18
C THR A 39 30.48 -25.87 -2.26
N TYR A 40 30.66 -25.15 -1.15
CA TYR A 40 30.39 -23.69 -1.08
C TYR A 40 31.72 -22.93 -1.08
N ARG A 41 31.75 -21.81 -1.78
CA ARG A 41 32.89 -20.88 -1.77
C ARG A 41 32.48 -19.59 -1.09
N LEU A 42 33.31 -19.12 -0.17
CA LEU A 42 33.20 -17.80 0.44
C LEU A 42 34.32 -16.91 -0.12
N PRO A 43 34.04 -15.68 -0.52
CA PRO A 43 35.08 -14.73 -0.88
C PRO A 43 35.92 -14.37 0.35
N GLU A 44 37.18 -13.99 0.11
CA GLU A 44 38.01 -13.40 1.16
C GLU A 44 37.63 -11.92 1.29
N VAL A 45 36.88 -11.57 2.35
CA VAL A 45 36.36 -10.23 2.56
C VAL A 45 36.45 -9.84 4.02
N THR A 46 36.55 -8.55 4.28
CA THR A 46 36.26 -7.93 5.57
C THR A 46 34.99 -7.09 5.44
N ILE A 47 34.04 -7.30 6.33
CA ILE A 47 32.76 -6.59 6.33
C ILE A 47 32.64 -5.86 7.67
N GLU A 48 32.48 -4.55 7.61
CA GLU A 48 32.06 -3.70 8.74
C GLU A 48 30.70 -3.13 8.39
N ASP A 49 29.68 -3.49 9.15
CA ASP A 49 28.29 -3.26 8.78
C ASP A 49 27.41 -3.00 10.00
N ALA A 50 26.43 -2.12 9.83
CA ALA A 50 25.42 -1.81 10.83
C ALA A 50 24.14 -1.34 10.12
N PRO A 51 22.94 -1.67 10.66
CA PRO A 51 21.70 -1.19 10.07
C PRO A 51 21.55 0.33 10.23
N ARG A 52 21.04 0.98 9.19
CA ARG A 52 20.68 2.40 9.20
C ARG A 52 19.54 2.68 10.21
N PHE A 53 18.52 1.81 10.23
CA PHE A 53 17.38 1.93 11.12
C PHE A 53 17.26 0.76 12.08
N SER A 54 16.81 1.05 13.31
CA SER A 54 16.59 0.03 14.34
C SER A 54 15.27 -0.73 14.17
N TYR A 55 14.27 -0.14 13.52
CA TYR A 55 13.01 -0.79 13.12
C TYR A 55 13.05 -1.09 11.61
N ARG A 56 12.92 -2.35 11.25
CA ARG A 56 12.91 -2.83 9.86
C ARG A 56 11.79 -3.85 9.74
N GLY A 57 10.63 -3.40 9.26
CA GLY A 57 9.37 -4.11 9.41
C GLY A 57 8.75 -4.60 8.11
N MET A 58 7.92 -5.64 8.27
CA MET A 58 6.92 -6.05 7.31
C MET A 58 5.59 -6.26 8.05
N HIS A 59 4.54 -5.65 7.52
CA HIS A 59 3.16 -5.88 7.91
C HIS A 59 2.55 -6.97 7.01
N LEU A 60 1.71 -7.83 7.59
CA LEU A 60 0.92 -8.81 6.85
C LEU A 60 -0.52 -8.81 7.38
N ASP A 61 -1.44 -8.44 6.50
CA ASP A 61 -2.88 -8.57 6.71
C ASP A 61 -3.29 -10.04 6.54
N VAL A 62 -3.81 -10.62 7.62
CA VAL A 62 -4.37 -11.99 7.62
C VAL A 62 -5.88 -11.99 7.81
N SER A 63 -6.49 -10.79 7.87
CA SER A 63 -7.93 -10.61 8.01
C SER A 63 -8.66 -10.72 6.67
N ARG A 64 -8.25 -9.92 5.66
CA ARG A 64 -8.91 -9.95 4.34
C ARG A 64 -8.81 -11.33 3.70
N HIS A 65 -7.66 -12.00 3.86
CA HIS A 65 -7.50 -13.43 3.58
C HIS A 65 -6.68 -14.10 4.68
N PHE A 66 -7.14 -15.28 5.12
CA PHE A 66 -6.46 -16.04 6.16
C PHE A 66 -5.32 -16.88 5.57
N TYR A 67 -4.16 -16.86 6.23
CA TYR A 67 -3.01 -17.71 5.89
C TYR A 67 -2.63 -18.60 7.07
N THR A 68 -2.17 -19.82 6.78
CA THR A 68 -1.80 -20.78 7.82
C THR A 68 -0.58 -20.33 8.61
N LYS A 69 -0.41 -20.88 9.82
CA LYS A 69 0.78 -20.60 10.64
C LYS A 69 2.09 -21.02 9.97
N GLU A 70 2.04 -22.08 9.15
CA GLU A 70 3.19 -22.55 8.38
C GLU A 70 3.62 -21.50 7.35
N PHE A 71 2.67 -20.86 6.69
CA PHE A 71 2.96 -19.76 5.77
C PHE A 71 3.54 -18.55 6.51
N VAL A 72 2.94 -18.16 7.64
CA VAL A 72 3.47 -17.05 8.47
C VAL A 72 4.92 -17.35 8.89
N LYS A 73 5.22 -18.58 9.35
CA LYS A 73 6.58 -18.99 9.72
C LYS A 73 7.54 -18.95 8.53
N LYS A 74 7.09 -19.33 7.33
CA LYS A 74 7.87 -19.22 6.09
C LYS A 74 8.23 -17.76 5.78
N GLN A 75 7.30 -16.82 5.98
CA GLN A 75 7.61 -15.39 5.81
C GLN A 75 8.60 -14.90 6.88
N ILE A 76 8.47 -15.34 8.12
CA ILE A 76 9.44 -15.03 9.19
C ILE A 76 10.85 -15.52 8.83
N ASP A 77 11.00 -16.67 8.16
CA ASP A 77 12.30 -17.14 7.66
C ASP A 77 12.91 -16.18 6.64
N ALA A 78 12.11 -15.68 5.71
CA ALA A 78 12.57 -14.70 4.73
C ALA A 78 12.92 -13.35 5.39
N LEU A 79 12.10 -12.87 6.34
CA LEU A 79 12.43 -11.68 7.12
C LEU A 79 13.79 -11.81 7.82
N ALA A 80 14.04 -12.95 8.45
CA ALA A 80 15.29 -13.26 9.11
C ALA A 80 16.47 -13.24 8.13
N ARG A 81 16.33 -13.87 6.96
CA ARG A 81 17.32 -13.90 5.89
C ARG A 81 17.75 -12.50 5.45
N TYR A 82 16.79 -11.59 5.30
CA TYR A 82 17.03 -10.20 4.86
C TYR A 82 17.20 -9.22 6.02
N LYS A 83 17.45 -9.72 7.24
CA LYS A 83 17.76 -8.95 8.45
C LYS A 83 16.65 -7.95 8.86
N LEU A 84 15.41 -8.21 8.46
CA LEU A 84 14.24 -7.53 9.02
C LEU A 84 14.00 -8.04 10.44
N ASN A 85 13.50 -7.19 11.34
CA ASN A 85 13.42 -7.51 12.76
C ASN A 85 12.08 -7.21 13.40
N ARG A 86 11.10 -6.81 12.60
CA ARG A 86 9.72 -6.58 13.04
C ARG A 86 8.76 -7.26 12.10
N PHE A 87 7.85 -8.03 12.66
CA PHE A 87 6.71 -8.59 11.97
C PHE A 87 5.44 -7.95 12.57
N HIS A 88 4.81 -7.07 11.82
CA HIS A 88 3.55 -6.43 12.17
C HIS A 88 2.42 -7.33 11.68
N TRP A 89 1.67 -7.93 12.60
CA TRP A 89 0.66 -8.92 12.32
C TRP A 89 -0.73 -8.33 12.47
N HIS A 90 -1.37 -8.02 11.34
CA HIS A 90 -2.71 -7.43 11.28
C HIS A 90 -3.75 -8.55 11.42
N LEU A 91 -4.22 -8.75 12.67
CA LEU A 91 -4.99 -9.92 13.08
C LEU A 91 -6.50 -9.72 12.99
N THR A 92 -6.97 -8.49 12.92
CA THR A 92 -8.40 -8.16 12.96
C THR A 92 -8.72 -7.04 11.99
N ASP A 93 -9.81 -7.18 11.27
CA ASP A 93 -10.38 -6.19 10.36
C ASP A 93 -11.75 -6.70 9.92
N GLY A 94 -12.58 -5.86 9.32
CA GLY A 94 -13.94 -6.16 8.93
C GLY A 94 -14.16 -7.48 8.19
N ALA A 95 -13.15 -7.98 7.48
CA ALA A 95 -13.25 -9.24 6.73
C ALA A 95 -13.13 -10.51 7.59
N GLY A 96 -12.67 -10.40 8.83
CA GLY A 96 -12.65 -11.52 9.77
C GLY A 96 -11.72 -11.35 10.95
N TRP A 97 -12.13 -11.87 12.09
CA TRP A 97 -11.36 -11.94 13.33
C TRP A 97 -10.45 -13.16 13.34
N ARG A 98 -9.12 -12.99 13.52
CA ARG A 98 -8.16 -14.07 13.29
C ARG A 98 -7.40 -14.57 14.53
N ILE A 99 -7.71 -14.11 15.73
CA ILE A 99 -7.04 -14.53 16.96
C ILE A 99 -8.04 -15.05 17.99
N GLU A 100 -7.73 -16.21 18.59
CA GLU A 100 -8.56 -16.76 19.68
C GLU A 100 -8.48 -15.88 20.92
N ILE A 101 -9.65 -15.40 21.38
CA ILE A 101 -9.83 -14.72 22.66
C ILE A 101 -10.78 -15.58 23.50
N LYS A 102 -10.25 -16.17 24.56
CA LYS A 102 -11.01 -17.15 25.38
C LYS A 102 -12.22 -16.53 26.08
N LYS A 103 -12.11 -15.26 26.43
CA LYS A 103 -13.21 -14.51 27.03
C LYS A 103 -14.35 -14.23 26.05
N TYR A 104 -14.06 -14.18 24.75
CA TYR A 104 -15.02 -13.87 23.69
C TYR A 104 -14.94 -14.91 22.55
N PRO A 105 -15.30 -16.18 22.83
CA PRO A 105 -15.20 -17.26 21.83
C PRO A 105 -16.10 -17.06 20.61
N GLU A 106 -17.13 -16.22 20.71
CA GLU A 106 -18.00 -15.82 19.60
C GLU A 106 -17.24 -15.12 18.48
N LEU A 107 -16.17 -14.40 18.75
CA LEU A 107 -15.39 -13.70 17.73
C LEU A 107 -14.84 -14.69 16.67
N THR A 108 -14.21 -15.78 17.11
CA THR A 108 -13.70 -16.78 16.16
C THR A 108 -14.79 -17.72 15.67
N ARG A 109 -15.80 -18.02 16.50
CA ARG A 109 -16.88 -18.93 16.11
C ARG A 109 -17.80 -18.36 15.03
N GLU A 110 -18.12 -17.04 15.12
CA GLU A 110 -19.13 -16.42 14.27
C GLU A 110 -18.53 -15.57 13.12
N THR A 111 -17.31 -15.01 13.29
CA THR A 111 -16.76 -14.05 12.34
C THR A 111 -15.36 -14.35 11.81
N ALA A 112 -14.78 -15.51 12.14
CA ALA A 112 -13.54 -15.96 11.51
C ALA A 112 -13.74 -16.58 10.11
N TYR A 113 -14.98 -16.83 9.71
CA TYR A 113 -15.33 -17.42 8.42
C TYR A 113 -16.41 -16.63 7.72
N ARG A 114 -16.41 -16.68 6.39
CA ARG A 114 -17.38 -16.02 5.52
C ARG A 114 -17.85 -16.98 4.41
N PRO A 115 -19.11 -16.90 3.91
CA PRO A 115 -19.62 -17.75 2.85
C PRO A 115 -19.20 -17.25 1.45
N PHE A 116 -17.97 -16.77 1.33
CA PHE A 116 -17.39 -16.19 0.11
C PHE A 116 -15.94 -16.63 -0.02
N PRO A 117 -15.46 -16.98 -1.24
CA PRO A 117 -14.12 -17.49 -1.44
C PRO A 117 -13.03 -16.42 -1.26
N ASP A 118 -13.38 -15.15 -1.51
CA ASP A 118 -12.44 -14.03 -1.52
C ASP A 118 -13.07 -12.75 -0.93
N TRP A 119 -12.24 -11.76 -0.68
CA TRP A 119 -12.65 -10.48 -0.10
C TRP A 119 -13.60 -9.69 -1.02
N LYS A 120 -13.32 -9.63 -2.32
CA LYS A 120 -14.12 -8.87 -3.30
C LYS A 120 -15.56 -9.38 -3.37
N SER A 121 -15.73 -10.71 -3.37
CA SER A 121 -17.04 -11.36 -3.32
C SER A 121 -17.77 -11.06 -2.01
N TRP A 122 -17.07 -11.08 -0.88
CA TRP A 122 -17.63 -10.74 0.43
C TRP A 122 -18.04 -9.25 0.49
N TRP A 123 -17.17 -8.35 0.05
CA TRP A 123 -17.42 -6.91 0.03
C TRP A 123 -18.67 -6.55 -0.78
N ASN A 124 -18.83 -7.14 -1.95
CA ASN A 124 -19.97 -6.91 -2.84
C ASN A 124 -21.19 -7.76 -2.46
N GLY A 125 -21.03 -8.84 -1.70
CA GLY A 125 -22.05 -9.82 -1.33
C GLY A 125 -22.79 -9.53 -0.03
N GLY A 126 -22.66 -8.31 0.53
CA GLY A 126 -23.38 -7.88 1.73
C GLY A 126 -22.61 -8.07 3.03
N ARG A 127 -21.32 -8.40 2.99
CA ARG A 127 -20.38 -8.45 4.14
C ARG A 127 -20.88 -9.33 5.28
N THR A 128 -21.35 -10.56 4.96
CA THR A 128 -21.85 -11.51 5.95
C THR A 128 -20.80 -12.53 6.35
N TYR A 129 -20.97 -13.08 7.54
CA TYR A 129 -20.10 -14.10 8.12
C TYR A 129 -20.87 -15.43 8.28
N CYS A 130 -20.14 -16.50 8.50
CA CYS A 130 -20.69 -17.82 8.75
C CYS A 130 -19.82 -18.60 9.73
N ARG A 131 -20.34 -19.72 10.24
CA ARG A 131 -19.57 -20.63 11.07
C ARG A 131 -18.71 -21.54 10.20
N GLN A 132 -17.67 -22.11 10.78
CA GLN A 132 -16.70 -22.99 10.10
C GLN A 132 -17.36 -24.16 9.37
N ASP A 133 -18.44 -24.71 9.91
CA ASP A 133 -19.17 -25.88 9.38
C ASP A 133 -20.20 -25.51 8.29
N ALA A 134 -20.35 -24.24 7.98
CA ALA A 134 -21.28 -23.79 6.93
C ALA A 134 -20.77 -24.15 5.52
N PRO A 135 -21.68 -24.52 4.59
CA PRO A 135 -21.29 -24.77 3.22
C PRO A 135 -20.59 -23.58 2.57
N GLY A 136 -19.41 -23.81 1.99
CA GLY A 136 -18.62 -22.78 1.33
C GLY A 136 -17.89 -21.81 2.28
N ALA A 137 -17.80 -22.15 3.58
CA ALA A 137 -17.06 -21.35 4.55
C ALA A 137 -15.58 -21.22 4.15
N SER A 138 -15.10 -19.98 4.07
CA SER A 138 -13.71 -19.62 3.81
C SER A 138 -13.20 -18.73 4.93
N GLY A 139 -11.99 -19.00 5.45
CA GLY A 139 -11.39 -18.26 6.56
C GLY A 139 -10.59 -19.16 7.47
N GLY A 140 -10.40 -18.71 8.70
CA GLY A 140 -9.65 -19.38 9.74
C GLY A 140 -9.25 -18.43 10.84
N TYR A 141 -8.63 -18.95 11.88
CA TYR A 141 -8.05 -18.16 12.97
C TYR A 141 -6.88 -18.92 13.60
N TYR A 142 -6.06 -18.20 14.34
CA TYR A 142 -4.96 -18.77 15.11
C TYR A 142 -5.42 -19.01 16.55
N THR A 143 -5.20 -20.26 17.03
CA THR A 143 -5.36 -20.55 18.45
C THR A 143 -4.30 -19.83 19.27
N GLN A 144 -4.51 -19.69 20.57
CA GLN A 144 -3.47 -19.09 21.45
C GLN A 144 -2.16 -19.89 21.40
N GLU A 145 -2.24 -21.21 21.20
CA GLU A 145 -1.07 -22.08 21.03
C GLU A 145 -0.34 -21.79 19.71
N ASP A 146 -1.08 -21.59 18.61
CA ASP A 146 -0.48 -21.18 17.32
C ASP A 146 0.22 -19.85 17.43
N VAL A 147 -0.39 -18.88 18.11
CA VAL A 147 0.23 -17.55 18.37
C VAL A 147 1.52 -17.69 19.14
N LYS A 148 1.52 -18.45 20.25
CA LYS A 148 2.74 -18.69 21.06
C LYS A 148 3.84 -19.36 20.24
N GLU A 149 3.48 -20.32 19.39
CA GLU A 149 4.42 -21.02 18.50
C GLU A 149 5.06 -20.04 17.51
N ILE A 150 4.27 -19.19 16.86
CA ILE A 150 4.75 -18.18 15.91
C ILE A 150 5.64 -17.15 16.61
N VAL A 151 5.23 -16.64 17.76
CA VAL A 151 5.99 -15.65 18.55
C VAL A 151 7.35 -16.21 18.96
N GLU A 152 7.40 -17.46 19.45
CA GLU A 152 8.66 -18.10 19.82
C GLU A 152 9.54 -18.39 18.60
N TYR A 153 8.93 -18.81 17.48
CA TYR A 153 9.63 -19.02 16.21
C TYR A 153 10.31 -17.75 15.69
N ALA A 154 9.61 -16.61 15.78
CA ALA A 154 10.13 -15.31 15.43
C ALA A 154 11.25 -14.85 16.40
N ARG A 155 11.04 -15.05 17.72
CA ARG A 155 12.04 -14.70 18.76
C ARG A 155 13.37 -15.39 18.51
N GLN A 156 13.36 -16.68 18.15
CA GLN A 156 14.58 -17.44 17.80
C GLN A 156 15.33 -16.85 16.59
N ARG A 157 14.67 -16.01 15.79
CA ARG A 157 15.22 -15.30 14.62
C ARG A 157 15.47 -13.83 14.87
N HIS A 158 15.42 -13.40 16.13
CA HIS A 158 15.56 -12.00 16.53
C HIS A 158 14.51 -11.07 15.88
N ILE A 159 13.31 -11.59 15.62
CA ILE A 159 12.16 -10.85 15.11
C ILE A 159 11.14 -10.69 16.23
N THR A 160 10.71 -9.45 16.46
CA THR A 160 9.60 -9.13 17.35
C THR A 160 8.31 -9.13 16.57
N VAL A 161 7.32 -9.88 17.02
CA VAL A 161 5.95 -9.84 16.48
C VAL A 161 5.18 -8.75 17.18
N ILE A 162 4.65 -7.79 16.43
CA ILE A 162 3.79 -6.71 16.91
C ILE A 162 2.36 -7.04 16.48
N PRO A 163 1.46 -7.38 17.40
CA PRO A 163 0.07 -7.63 17.07
C PRO A 163 -0.67 -6.31 16.82
N GLU A 164 -1.57 -6.33 15.86
CA GLU A 164 -2.54 -5.26 15.65
C GLU A 164 -3.95 -5.76 15.94
N ILE A 165 -4.68 -4.97 16.74
CA ILE A 165 -6.10 -5.13 17.05
C ILE A 165 -6.77 -3.81 16.70
N GLU A 166 -7.60 -3.85 15.69
CA GLU A 166 -8.23 -2.65 15.13
C GLU A 166 -9.24 -2.01 16.06
N MET A 167 -9.13 -0.69 16.18
CA MET A 167 -10.07 0.19 16.86
C MET A 167 -9.81 1.66 16.49
N PRO A 168 -10.81 2.54 16.39
CA PRO A 168 -12.25 2.24 16.54
C PRO A 168 -12.92 1.73 15.27
N ALA A 169 -12.29 1.87 14.10
CA ALA A 169 -12.82 1.41 12.81
C ALA A 169 -12.41 -0.02 12.46
N HIS A 170 -12.69 -0.44 11.24
CA HIS A 170 -12.36 -1.78 10.71
C HIS A 170 -12.83 -2.94 11.62
N SER A 171 -13.96 -2.76 12.32
CA SER A 171 -14.44 -3.65 13.37
C SER A 171 -15.81 -4.27 13.05
N GLU A 172 -16.21 -4.35 11.78
CA GLU A 172 -17.48 -4.92 11.35
C GLU A 172 -17.68 -6.34 11.86
N GLU A 173 -16.62 -7.14 11.90
CA GLU A 173 -16.64 -8.53 12.36
C GLU A 173 -16.95 -8.61 13.86
N VAL A 174 -16.41 -7.69 14.67
CA VAL A 174 -16.71 -7.61 16.10
C VAL A 174 -18.16 -7.18 16.30
N LEU A 175 -18.62 -6.15 15.57
CA LEU A 175 -19.97 -5.63 15.70
C LEU A 175 -21.02 -6.61 15.18
N ALA A 176 -20.66 -7.51 14.26
CA ALA A 176 -21.52 -8.60 13.84
C ALA A 176 -21.68 -9.67 14.93
N ALA A 177 -20.59 -10.01 15.64
CA ALA A 177 -20.61 -10.96 16.75
C ALA A 177 -21.21 -10.36 18.05
N LEU A 178 -20.96 -9.07 18.31
CA LEU A 178 -21.27 -8.36 19.53
C LEU A 178 -21.96 -7.01 19.23
N PRO A 179 -23.19 -7.02 18.70
CA PRO A 179 -23.86 -5.80 18.22
C PRO A 179 -24.12 -4.75 19.29
N GLN A 180 -24.08 -5.12 20.57
CA GLN A 180 -24.20 -4.19 21.69
C GLN A 180 -23.05 -3.16 21.77
N LEU A 181 -21.92 -3.40 21.09
CA LEU A 181 -20.77 -2.50 21.03
C LEU A 181 -20.92 -1.43 19.94
N ALA A 182 -21.87 -1.61 19.01
CA ALA A 182 -22.20 -0.62 18.00
C ALA A 182 -22.96 0.58 18.58
N CYS A 183 -22.94 1.71 17.86
CA CYS A 183 -23.83 2.84 18.14
C CYS A 183 -25.28 2.39 18.11
N GLY A 184 -26.09 2.87 19.09
CA GLY A 184 -27.49 2.48 19.22
C GLY A 184 -28.43 3.19 18.21
N GLY A 185 -29.69 2.72 18.13
CA GLY A 185 -30.75 3.25 17.28
C GLY A 185 -31.00 2.41 16.03
N ASP A 186 -31.73 2.96 15.07
CA ASP A 186 -32.04 2.33 13.78
C ASP A 186 -30.86 2.35 12.79
N LEU A 187 -29.68 2.74 13.25
CA LEU A 187 -28.46 2.78 12.45
C LEU A 187 -28.00 1.35 12.17
N LYS A 188 -27.78 1.03 10.90
CA LYS A 188 -27.06 -0.19 10.54
C LYS A 188 -25.69 -0.13 11.19
N PRO A 189 -25.17 -1.24 11.75
CA PRO A 189 -23.81 -1.26 12.26
C PRO A 189 -22.85 -0.75 11.20
N GLY A 190 -22.09 0.31 11.52
CA GLY A 190 -20.92 0.72 10.76
C GLY A 190 -19.74 -0.15 11.15
N GLY A 191 -18.58 0.15 10.61
CA GLY A 191 -17.34 -0.50 10.97
C GLY A 191 -16.73 0.02 12.29
N GLU A 192 -17.39 0.95 13.00
CA GLU A 192 -16.81 1.65 14.14
C GLU A 192 -17.47 1.26 15.46
N PHE A 193 -16.66 1.05 16.50
CA PHE A 193 -17.12 0.95 17.88
C PHE A 193 -17.87 2.23 18.32
N CYS A 194 -18.71 2.09 19.35
CA CYS A 194 -19.34 3.23 20.01
C CYS A 194 -18.45 3.75 21.17
N PRO A 195 -17.76 4.89 21.04
CA PRO A 195 -16.94 5.44 22.11
C PRO A 195 -17.74 5.92 23.33
N GLY A 196 -19.04 6.17 23.15
CA GLY A 196 -19.94 6.60 24.21
C GLY A 196 -20.33 5.49 25.20
N LYS A 197 -19.99 4.22 24.94
CA LYS A 197 -20.36 3.09 25.79
C LYS A 197 -19.18 2.57 26.61
N GLU A 198 -19.30 2.47 27.92
CA GLU A 198 -18.29 1.82 28.76
C GLU A 198 -18.06 0.34 28.40
N LEU A 199 -19.06 -0.33 27.86
CA LEU A 199 -18.97 -1.71 27.40
C LEU A 199 -17.91 -1.87 26.29
N THR A 200 -17.72 -0.86 25.43
CA THR A 200 -16.65 -0.82 24.42
C THR A 200 -15.28 -0.92 25.07
N TYR A 201 -15.04 -0.13 26.12
CA TYR A 201 -13.74 -0.15 26.82
C TYR A 201 -13.55 -1.43 27.63
N GLU A 202 -14.61 -1.96 28.24
CA GLU A 202 -14.55 -3.27 28.90
C GLU A 202 -14.15 -4.37 27.90
N PHE A 203 -14.77 -4.40 26.72
CA PHE A 203 -14.44 -5.34 25.65
C PHE A 203 -12.98 -5.19 25.22
N LEU A 204 -12.58 -3.99 24.78
CA LEU A 204 -11.24 -3.72 24.25
C LEU A 204 -10.13 -4.04 25.27
N THR A 205 -10.32 -3.63 26.52
CA THR A 205 -9.33 -3.90 27.57
C THR A 205 -9.23 -5.38 27.92
N ASN A 206 -10.34 -6.14 27.85
CA ASN A 206 -10.31 -7.59 28.04
C ASN A 206 -9.60 -8.31 26.90
N VAL A 207 -9.84 -7.91 25.64
CA VAL A 207 -9.10 -8.43 24.47
C VAL A 207 -7.60 -8.13 24.62
N LEU A 208 -7.25 -6.88 24.89
CA LEU A 208 -5.86 -6.46 25.04
C LEU A 208 -5.13 -7.17 26.19
N LYS A 209 -5.81 -7.54 27.29
CA LYS A 209 -5.21 -8.36 28.35
C LYS A 209 -4.73 -9.71 27.81
N GLU A 210 -5.58 -10.44 27.09
CA GLU A 210 -5.19 -11.74 26.53
C GLU A 210 -4.09 -11.57 25.44
N VAL A 211 -4.18 -10.53 24.61
CA VAL A 211 -3.14 -10.20 23.62
C VAL A 211 -1.80 -9.94 24.30
N MET A 212 -1.77 -9.15 25.38
CA MET A 212 -0.53 -8.88 26.13
C MET A 212 0.09 -10.11 26.78
N GLU A 213 -0.71 -11.13 27.14
CA GLU A 213 -0.22 -12.42 27.65
C GLU A 213 0.43 -13.26 26.54
N LEU A 214 -0.07 -13.14 25.30
CA LEU A 214 0.41 -13.91 24.16
C LEU A 214 1.65 -13.29 23.50
N PHE A 215 1.73 -11.96 23.48
CA PHE A 215 2.78 -11.22 22.79
C PHE A 215 3.71 -10.51 23.79
N PRO A 216 5.00 -10.90 23.84
CA PRO A 216 5.99 -10.24 24.70
C PRO A 216 6.46 -8.89 24.14
N SER A 217 5.95 -8.43 23.02
CA SER A 217 6.26 -7.15 22.42
C SER A 217 6.00 -5.99 23.41
N GLU A 218 6.95 -5.08 23.50
CA GLU A 218 6.78 -3.84 24.26
C GLU A 218 5.63 -2.98 23.72
N TYR A 219 5.36 -3.10 22.42
CA TYR A 219 4.35 -2.34 21.69
C TYR A 219 3.18 -3.22 21.25
N ILE A 220 1.99 -2.64 21.32
CA ILE A 220 0.74 -3.17 20.75
C ILE A 220 0.23 -2.12 19.76
N HIS A 221 -0.08 -2.56 18.54
CA HIS A 221 -0.68 -1.70 17.52
C HIS A 221 -2.21 -1.74 17.65
N ILE A 222 -2.83 -0.58 17.64
CA ILE A 222 -4.29 -0.44 17.86
C ILE A 222 -5.06 -0.05 16.58
N GLY A 223 -4.38 0.01 15.42
CA GLY A 223 -4.96 0.57 14.21
C GLY A 223 -5.14 2.08 14.33
N GLY A 224 -6.38 2.54 14.34
CA GLY A 224 -6.74 3.95 14.52
C GLY A 224 -7.02 4.68 13.22
N ASP A 225 -6.96 3.98 12.09
CA ASP A 225 -7.13 4.51 10.75
C ASP A 225 -8.60 4.56 10.31
N GLU A 226 -8.86 5.45 9.37
CA GLU A 226 -10.08 5.57 8.56
C GLU A 226 -11.43 5.61 9.32
N ALA A 227 -11.45 5.97 10.60
CA ALA A 227 -12.67 6.01 11.38
C ALA A 227 -13.67 7.06 10.84
N SER A 228 -14.88 6.60 10.53
CA SER A 228 -16.00 7.47 10.14
C SER A 228 -16.74 8.01 11.37
N THR A 229 -16.96 9.30 11.42
CA THR A 229 -17.75 9.94 12.49
C THR A 229 -19.26 9.90 12.26
N ASN A 230 -19.72 9.35 11.14
CA ASN A 230 -21.12 9.46 10.72
C ASN A 230 -22.12 8.83 11.71
N HIS A 231 -21.77 7.66 12.29
CA HIS A 231 -22.62 7.00 13.27
C HIS A 231 -22.57 7.72 14.64
N TRP A 232 -21.43 8.28 15.01
CA TRP A 232 -21.25 9.00 16.27
C TRP A 232 -22.10 10.27 16.34
N LYS A 233 -22.27 10.97 15.22
CA LYS A 233 -23.12 12.17 15.11
C LYS A 233 -24.57 11.95 15.55
N GLN A 234 -25.08 10.74 15.33
CA GLN A 234 -26.49 10.41 15.58
C GLN A 234 -26.66 9.52 16.82
N CYS A 235 -25.56 9.04 17.42
CA CYS A 235 -25.59 8.14 18.56
C CYS A 235 -25.85 8.89 19.87
N PRO A 236 -26.92 8.59 20.61
CA PRO A 236 -27.20 9.27 21.88
C PRO A 236 -26.08 9.12 22.93
N ASP A 237 -25.44 7.93 22.98
CA ASP A 237 -24.37 7.66 23.93
C ASP A 237 -23.12 8.49 23.60
N CYS A 238 -22.76 8.58 22.29
CA CYS A 238 -21.64 9.41 21.84
C CYS A 238 -21.91 10.89 22.11
N GLN A 239 -23.11 11.38 21.80
CA GLN A 239 -23.48 12.77 22.04
C GLN A 239 -23.55 13.11 23.54
N ALA A 240 -23.96 12.15 24.38
CA ALA A 240 -23.92 12.32 25.84
C ALA A 240 -22.48 12.41 26.36
N LEU A 241 -21.57 11.57 25.86
CA LEU A 241 -20.14 11.63 26.18
C LEU A 241 -19.52 12.96 25.74
N MET A 242 -19.76 13.38 24.51
CA MET A 242 -19.26 14.67 23.99
C MET A 242 -19.70 15.84 24.88
N LYS A 243 -20.97 15.85 25.31
CA LYS A 243 -21.49 16.87 26.21
C LYS A 243 -20.82 16.82 27.59
N ALA A 244 -20.60 15.63 28.13
CA ALA A 244 -19.99 15.45 29.45
C ALA A 244 -18.53 15.90 29.49
N GLU A 245 -17.76 15.61 28.42
CA GLU A 245 -16.35 15.94 28.29
C GLU A 245 -16.10 17.30 27.62
N GLY A 246 -17.17 17.99 27.17
CA GLY A 246 -17.07 19.31 26.54
C GLY A 246 -16.47 19.30 25.14
N MET A 247 -16.52 18.16 24.46
CA MET A 247 -16.08 17.99 23.06
C MET A 247 -16.95 18.79 22.10
N LYS A 248 -16.34 19.30 21.02
CA LYS A 248 -17.02 20.16 20.03
C LYS A 248 -17.28 19.43 18.71
N GLU A 249 -16.38 18.51 18.36
CA GLU A 249 -16.39 17.77 17.09
C GLU A 249 -16.34 16.26 17.35
N GLU A 250 -16.99 15.49 16.50
CA GLU A 250 -17.07 14.03 16.65
C GLU A 250 -15.72 13.34 16.52
N GLY A 251 -14.72 13.97 15.86
CA GLY A 251 -13.35 13.47 15.80
C GLY A 251 -12.69 13.34 17.17
N GLU A 252 -13.06 14.20 18.13
CA GLU A 252 -12.56 14.14 19.52
C GLU A 252 -12.98 12.86 20.25
N LEU A 253 -14.02 12.17 19.78
CA LEU A 253 -14.39 10.85 20.31
C LEU A 253 -13.33 9.77 19.99
N GLN A 254 -12.70 9.84 18.82
CA GLN A 254 -11.58 8.96 18.51
C GLN A 254 -10.37 9.26 19.41
N GLU A 255 -10.04 10.53 19.58
CA GLU A 255 -8.96 10.96 20.47
C GLU A 255 -9.19 10.46 21.90
N TYR A 256 -10.41 10.55 22.39
CA TYR A 256 -10.83 10.06 23.69
C TYR A 256 -10.65 8.55 23.82
N LEU A 257 -11.10 7.77 22.79
CA LEU A 257 -10.91 6.32 22.78
C LEU A 257 -9.43 5.96 22.79
N VAL A 258 -8.65 6.54 21.88
CA VAL A 258 -7.20 6.32 21.78
C VAL A 258 -6.50 6.62 23.09
N SER A 259 -6.79 7.78 23.72
CA SER A 259 -6.19 8.17 25.01
C SER A 259 -6.52 7.19 26.13
N ARG A 260 -7.77 6.69 26.19
CA ARG A 260 -8.15 5.67 27.20
C ARG A 260 -7.41 4.36 27.00
N ILE A 261 -7.25 3.91 25.76
CA ILE A 261 -6.52 2.67 25.45
C ILE A 261 -5.03 2.84 25.68
N GLU A 262 -4.44 3.97 25.28
CA GLU A 262 -3.05 4.31 25.54
C GLU A 262 -2.74 4.26 27.04
N LYS A 263 -3.58 4.92 27.86
CA LYS A 263 -3.47 4.89 29.32
C LYS A 263 -3.54 3.45 29.86
N PHE A 264 -4.49 2.65 29.37
CA PHE A 264 -4.63 1.26 29.79
C PHE A 264 -3.38 0.43 29.43
N LEU A 265 -2.83 0.56 28.22
CA LEU A 265 -1.60 -0.12 27.83
C LEU A 265 -0.41 0.29 28.71
N LYS A 266 -0.26 1.60 28.97
CA LYS A 266 0.80 2.14 29.82
C LYS A 266 0.71 1.61 31.26
N GLU A 267 -0.49 1.56 31.84
CA GLU A 267 -0.73 1.01 33.18
C GLU A 267 -0.41 -0.49 33.27
N ASN A 268 -0.43 -1.20 32.15
CA ASN A 268 -0.05 -2.61 32.02
C ASN A 268 1.39 -2.82 31.50
N GLY A 269 2.22 -1.77 31.50
CA GLY A 269 3.64 -1.85 31.11
C GLY A 269 3.86 -2.06 29.60
N ARG A 270 2.89 -1.68 28.77
CA ARG A 270 2.98 -1.69 27.33
C ARG A 270 2.95 -0.28 26.76
N LYS A 271 3.35 -0.16 25.49
CA LYS A 271 3.32 1.07 24.71
C LYS A 271 2.41 0.89 23.52
N MET A 272 1.83 1.98 23.08
CA MET A 272 0.91 2.02 21.94
C MET A 272 1.66 2.30 20.65
N ILE A 273 1.24 1.68 19.56
CA ILE A 273 1.44 2.13 18.18
C ILE A 273 0.06 2.34 17.55
N GLY A 274 -0.08 3.31 16.67
CA GLY A 274 -1.24 3.45 15.79
C GLY A 274 -0.84 4.02 14.45
N TRP A 275 -1.75 3.95 13.48
CA TRP A 275 -1.60 4.66 12.22
C TRP A 275 -1.62 6.18 12.45
N ASP A 276 -1.16 6.95 11.48
CA ASP A 276 -0.91 8.39 11.68
C ASP A 276 -2.18 9.25 11.92
N GLU A 277 -3.38 8.67 11.84
CA GLU A 277 -4.63 9.29 12.27
C GLU A 277 -4.65 9.62 13.76
N ILE A 278 -3.94 8.83 14.60
CA ILE A 278 -3.86 9.10 16.05
C ILE A 278 -3.16 10.43 16.38
N LEU A 279 -2.46 11.02 15.40
CA LEU A 279 -1.83 12.35 15.56
C LEU A 279 -2.82 13.49 15.77
N THR A 280 -4.12 13.28 15.57
CA THR A 280 -5.14 14.30 15.87
C THR A 280 -5.20 14.62 17.35
N GLY A 281 -4.97 13.63 18.22
CA GLY A 281 -4.97 13.78 19.68
C GLY A 281 -3.59 14.03 20.29
N GLU A 282 -3.59 14.28 21.60
CA GLU A 282 -2.37 14.28 22.41
C GLU A 282 -1.95 12.84 22.72
N LEU A 283 -0.68 12.54 22.52
CA LEU A 283 -0.09 11.21 22.72
C LEU A 283 1.01 11.24 23.79
N ASP A 284 1.14 10.13 24.50
CA ASP A 284 2.27 9.92 25.41
C ASP A 284 3.59 9.85 24.63
N GLU A 285 4.65 10.42 25.18
CA GLU A 285 5.98 10.45 24.55
C GLU A 285 6.57 9.06 24.24
N THR A 286 6.03 8.02 24.88
CA THR A 286 6.47 6.63 24.67
C THR A 286 5.71 5.92 23.54
N SER A 287 4.64 6.51 23.05
CA SER A 287 3.86 5.98 21.92
C SER A 287 4.62 6.13 20.61
N ALA A 288 4.26 5.31 19.65
CA ALA A 288 4.84 5.33 18.32
C ALA A 288 3.74 5.49 17.26
N VAL A 289 4.13 6.00 16.10
CA VAL A 289 3.22 6.27 14.98
C VAL A 289 3.72 5.57 13.73
N THR A 290 2.85 4.80 13.07
CA THR A 290 3.09 4.26 11.74
C THR A 290 2.49 5.21 10.71
N VAL A 291 3.35 5.84 9.91
CA VAL A 291 2.96 6.89 8.97
C VAL A 291 2.81 6.30 7.57
N TRP A 292 1.60 6.36 7.02
CA TRP A 292 1.28 5.87 5.68
C TRP A 292 0.85 6.96 4.69
N ARG A 293 0.31 8.10 5.19
CA ARG A 293 -0.27 9.16 4.35
C ARG A 293 0.76 10.08 3.70
N GLY A 294 2.00 10.11 4.17
CA GLY A 294 3.04 10.85 3.49
C GLY A 294 4.03 11.57 4.41
N GLU A 295 4.93 12.33 3.76
CA GLU A 295 6.06 12.99 4.41
C GLU A 295 5.65 14.03 5.47
N ASP A 296 4.57 14.78 5.22
CA ASP A 296 4.03 15.80 6.13
C ASP A 296 3.61 15.19 7.47
N LYS A 297 2.97 14.02 7.47
CA LYS A 297 2.61 13.29 8.68
C LYS A 297 3.82 12.71 9.40
N GLY A 298 4.81 12.25 8.63
CA GLY A 298 6.11 11.86 9.19
C GLY A 298 6.81 13.01 9.90
N ALA A 299 6.88 14.18 9.25
CA ALA A 299 7.47 15.38 9.83
C ALA A 299 6.70 15.87 11.08
N GLU A 300 5.37 15.79 11.06
CA GLU A 300 4.51 16.11 12.22
C GLU A 300 4.83 15.20 13.41
N SER A 301 4.86 13.89 13.21
CA SER A 301 5.17 12.90 14.23
C SER A 301 6.56 13.12 14.86
N VAL A 302 7.59 13.26 14.01
CA VAL A 302 8.97 13.52 14.44
C VAL A 302 9.08 14.86 15.17
N LYS A 303 8.41 15.92 14.69
CA LYS A 303 8.38 17.24 15.35
C LYS A 303 7.79 17.15 16.77
N ARG A 304 6.80 16.30 16.98
CA ARG A 304 6.23 16.01 18.32
C ARG A 304 7.16 15.17 19.21
N GLY A 305 8.24 14.61 18.67
CA GLY A 305 9.20 13.78 19.40
C GLY A 305 8.75 12.32 19.55
N LEU A 306 7.77 11.87 18.76
CA LEU A 306 7.26 10.51 18.78
C LEU A 306 8.13 9.57 17.95
N ARG A 307 8.24 8.31 18.40
CA ARG A 307 8.86 7.26 17.55
C ARG A 307 8.03 7.05 16.29
N THR A 308 8.67 7.20 15.14
CA THR A 308 8.00 7.22 13.85
C THR A 308 8.47 6.07 12.97
N ILE A 309 7.52 5.23 12.55
CA ILE A 309 7.72 4.18 11.56
C ILE A 309 7.19 4.71 10.22
N LEU A 310 8.06 4.80 9.23
CA LEU A 310 7.70 5.36 7.93
C LEU A 310 7.28 4.23 6.97
N SER A 311 6.05 4.29 6.52
CA SER A 311 5.42 3.30 5.66
C SER A 311 4.52 3.93 4.58
N PRO A 312 4.98 5.00 3.86
CA PRO A 312 4.13 5.73 2.94
C PRO A 312 3.66 4.85 1.78
N GLY A 313 2.36 4.94 1.44
CA GLY A 313 1.74 4.14 0.39
C GLY A 313 2.44 4.26 -0.97
N ALA A 314 3.05 5.40 -1.25
CA ALA A 314 3.80 5.63 -2.49
C ALA A 314 5.06 4.76 -2.68
N TYR A 315 5.59 4.15 -1.60
CA TYR A 315 6.85 3.38 -1.61
C TYR A 315 6.78 2.04 -0.88
N CYS A 316 5.81 1.85 0.02
CA CYS A 316 5.79 0.75 0.97
C CYS A 316 4.57 -0.17 0.87
N TYR A 317 3.58 0.11 0.00
CA TYR A 317 2.35 -0.67 -0.13
C TYR A 317 2.51 -1.71 -1.24
N PHE A 318 2.79 -2.93 -0.84
CA PHE A 318 3.08 -4.04 -1.76
C PHE A 318 1.83 -4.73 -2.32
N ASP A 319 0.66 -4.24 -2.03
CA ASP A 319 -0.62 -4.57 -2.66
C ASP A 319 -0.85 -3.85 -4.00
N SER A 320 -0.01 -2.84 -4.32
CA SER A 320 0.01 -2.15 -5.62
C SER A 320 0.61 -3.02 -6.74
N TYR A 321 0.22 -2.76 -7.99
CA TYR A 321 0.85 -3.38 -9.16
C TYR A 321 2.36 -3.14 -9.18
N GLN A 322 3.15 -4.19 -9.38
CA GLN A 322 4.60 -4.07 -9.44
C GLN A 322 5.15 -3.96 -10.87
N ASP A 323 4.32 -4.21 -11.87
CA ASP A 323 4.65 -4.07 -13.28
C ASP A 323 3.41 -3.62 -14.05
N ALA A 324 3.49 -3.56 -15.40
CA ALA A 324 2.40 -3.16 -16.29
C ALA A 324 1.10 -3.92 -15.92
N PRO A 325 0.03 -3.26 -15.50
CA PRO A 325 -1.10 -3.90 -14.82
C PRO A 325 -1.77 -5.05 -15.61
N ARG A 326 -1.80 -4.95 -16.96
CA ARG A 326 -2.39 -6.02 -17.78
C ARG A 326 -1.56 -7.31 -17.82
N THR A 327 -0.31 -7.27 -17.37
CA THR A 327 0.58 -8.45 -17.28
C THR A 327 0.58 -9.06 -15.90
N GLN A 328 -0.15 -8.47 -14.95
CA GLN A 328 -0.13 -8.80 -13.55
C GLN A 328 -1.45 -9.43 -13.08
N PRO A 329 -1.43 -10.23 -12.01
CA PRO A 329 -2.64 -10.54 -11.25
C PRO A 329 -3.36 -9.27 -10.82
N GLU A 330 -4.68 -9.36 -10.60
CA GLU A 330 -5.46 -8.23 -10.09
C GLU A 330 -4.86 -7.74 -8.76
N ALA A 331 -4.75 -6.42 -8.62
CA ALA A 331 -4.29 -5.74 -7.43
C ALA A 331 -5.27 -4.59 -7.07
N ILE A 332 -5.13 -4.00 -5.89
CA ILE A 332 -5.99 -2.89 -5.46
C ILE A 332 -5.90 -1.66 -6.38
N GLY A 333 -4.79 -1.53 -7.08
CA GLY A 333 -4.46 -0.40 -7.94
C GLY A 333 -3.04 0.08 -7.70
N GLY A 334 -2.74 1.33 -8.04
CA GLY A 334 -1.40 1.89 -7.87
C GLY A 334 -0.36 1.27 -8.82
N TYR A 335 0.86 1.79 -8.74
CA TYR A 335 2.02 1.25 -9.48
C TYR A 335 3.27 1.46 -8.66
N LEU A 336 3.84 0.38 -8.16
CA LEU A 336 5.00 0.39 -7.29
C LEU A 336 6.03 -0.65 -7.75
N PRO A 337 6.84 -0.35 -8.79
CA PRO A 337 7.90 -1.24 -9.25
C PRO A 337 9.08 -1.29 -8.27
N LEU A 338 9.92 -2.31 -8.42
CA LEU A 338 11.09 -2.54 -7.57
C LEU A 338 11.99 -1.30 -7.47
N GLU A 339 12.26 -0.63 -8.59
CA GLU A 339 13.11 0.57 -8.63
C GLU A 339 12.56 1.69 -7.76
N LYS A 340 11.24 1.87 -7.75
CA LYS A 340 10.60 2.91 -6.94
C LYS A 340 10.72 2.61 -5.45
N VAL A 341 10.53 1.36 -5.03
CA VAL A 341 10.78 0.97 -3.63
C VAL A 341 12.24 1.23 -3.24
N TYR A 342 13.18 0.84 -4.10
CA TYR A 342 14.60 1.07 -3.86
C TYR A 342 14.97 2.55 -3.79
N SER A 343 14.29 3.41 -4.58
CA SER A 343 14.56 4.85 -4.60
C SER A 343 14.09 5.58 -3.33
N TYR A 344 13.31 4.92 -2.48
CA TYR A 344 12.78 5.53 -1.28
C TYR A 344 13.88 6.06 -0.37
N GLU A 345 13.77 7.33 0.03
CA GLU A 345 14.57 7.97 1.06
C GLU A 345 13.65 8.36 2.23
N PRO A 346 13.72 7.63 3.35
CA PRO A 346 12.83 7.87 4.49
C PRO A 346 13.09 9.19 5.21
N VAL A 347 14.33 9.66 5.22
CA VAL A 347 14.72 10.89 5.94
C VAL A 347 14.96 12.00 4.93
N THR A 348 14.12 13.03 4.97
CA THR A 348 14.18 14.17 4.07
C THR A 348 14.43 15.47 4.83
N GLU A 349 14.60 16.57 4.11
CA GLU A 349 14.79 17.92 4.69
C GLU A 349 13.55 18.42 5.45
N ALA A 350 12.38 17.79 5.28
CA ALA A 350 11.17 18.13 6.03
C ALA A 350 11.25 17.75 7.51
N PHE A 351 12.16 16.84 7.87
CA PHE A 351 12.32 16.37 9.24
C PHE A 351 13.24 17.29 10.06
N PRO A 352 12.87 17.64 11.31
CA PRO A 352 13.74 18.41 12.20
C PRO A 352 15.08 17.69 12.44
N ALA A 353 16.18 18.34 12.08
CA ALA A 353 17.52 17.75 12.14
C ALA A 353 17.95 17.32 13.56
N ASP A 354 17.44 17.98 14.58
CA ASP A 354 17.69 17.68 16.00
C ASP A 354 16.82 16.55 16.56
N LYS A 355 15.90 15.98 15.76
CA LYS A 355 14.97 14.92 16.18
C LYS A 355 14.99 13.70 15.26
N LEU A 356 16.01 13.54 14.42
CA LEU A 356 16.10 12.40 13.50
C LEU A 356 16.16 11.04 14.21
N ASP A 357 16.59 11.01 15.48
CA ASP A 357 16.55 9.81 16.32
C ASP A 357 15.11 9.30 16.59
N CYS A 358 14.09 10.14 16.37
CA CYS A 358 12.69 9.75 16.43
C CYS A 358 12.27 8.91 15.22
N VAL A 359 12.98 8.99 14.09
CA VAL A 359 12.75 8.12 12.94
C VAL A 359 13.22 6.72 13.30
N TRP A 360 12.27 5.88 13.72
CA TRP A 360 12.58 4.54 14.20
C TRP A 360 12.95 3.60 13.07
N GLY A 361 12.29 3.73 11.91
CA GLY A 361 12.60 2.96 10.72
C GLY A 361 11.48 2.92 9.69
N VAL A 362 11.49 1.85 8.89
CA VAL A 362 10.57 1.66 7.75
C VAL A 362 9.85 0.32 7.82
N GLN A 363 8.66 0.27 7.22
CA GLN A 363 7.85 -0.93 7.12
C GLN A 363 7.22 -1.05 5.72
N GLY A 364 7.24 -2.27 5.15
CA GLY A 364 6.46 -2.61 3.98
C GLY A 364 5.11 -3.19 4.40
N ASN A 365 4.03 -2.76 3.77
CA ASN A 365 2.68 -3.20 4.07
C ASN A 365 2.15 -4.11 2.98
N VAL A 366 1.49 -5.20 3.41
CA VAL A 366 0.84 -6.17 2.53
C VAL A 366 -0.62 -6.28 2.94
N TRP A 367 -1.44 -5.40 2.37
CA TRP A 367 -2.89 -5.48 2.45
C TRP A 367 -3.39 -6.56 1.49
N THR A 368 -4.37 -7.35 1.89
CA THR A 368 -4.66 -8.60 1.18
C THR A 368 -6.04 -8.69 0.56
N GLU A 369 -6.73 -7.57 0.36
CA GLU A 369 -8.05 -7.53 -0.28
C GLU A 369 -8.07 -8.27 -1.62
N TYR A 370 -7.01 -8.12 -2.41
CA TYR A 370 -6.83 -8.71 -3.74
C TYR A 370 -5.77 -9.83 -3.78
N ILE A 371 -5.30 -10.30 -2.62
CA ILE A 371 -4.21 -11.28 -2.52
C ILE A 371 -4.72 -12.55 -1.83
N PRO A 372 -5.46 -13.44 -2.53
CA PRO A 372 -6.19 -14.54 -1.89
C PRO A 372 -5.34 -15.75 -1.51
N THR A 373 -4.11 -15.90 -2.04
CA THR A 373 -3.30 -17.10 -1.80
C THR A 373 -1.91 -16.81 -1.26
N PRO A 374 -1.28 -17.77 -0.55
CA PRO A 374 0.10 -17.65 -0.11
C PRO A 374 1.10 -17.34 -1.23
N GLU A 375 0.95 -17.98 -2.38
CA GLU A 375 1.80 -17.78 -3.56
C GLU A 375 1.65 -16.35 -4.11
N HIS A 376 0.43 -15.81 -4.07
CA HIS A 376 0.18 -14.43 -4.49
C HIS A 376 0.80 -13.42 -3.51
N VAL A 377 0.77 -13.69 -2.20
CA VAL A 377 1.50 -12.88 -1.21
C VAL A 377 2.99 -12.84 -1.54
N GLU A 378 3.60 -13.98 -1.77
CA GLU A 378 5.04 -14.09 -2.09
C GLU A 378 5.36 -13.35 -3.41
N TYR A 379 4.52 -13.51 -4.42
CA TYR A 379 4.63 -12.79 -5.70
C TYR A 379 4.61 -11.27 -5.50
N MET A 380 3.72 -10.76 -4.67
CA MET A 380 3.58 -9.33 -4.41
C MET A 380 4.71 -8.75 -3.55
N ILE A 381 5.26 -9.55 -2.64
CA ILE A 381 6.32 -9.11 -1.72
C ILE A 381 7.70 -9.14 -2.40
N TYR A 382 8.04 -10.23 -3.10
CA TYR A 382 9.40 -10.44 -3.60
C TYR A 382 9.52 -10.13 -5.09
N PRO A 383 10.52 -9.29 -5.51
CA PRO A 383 11.68 -8.83 -4.72
C PRO A 383 11.52 -7.46 -4.01
N ARG A 384 10.34 -6.83 -4.00
CA ARG A 384 10.17 -5.46 -3.43
C ARG A 384 10.60 -5.35 -1.97
N LEU A 385 10.36 -6.38 -1.17
CA LEU A 385 10.82 -6.41 0.21
C LEU A 385 12.34 -6.39 0.35
N LEU A 386 13.07 -6.95 -0.64
CA LEU A 386 14.53 -6.88 -0.67
C LEU A 386 15.00 -5.43 -0.83
N ALA A 387 14.32 -4.66 -1.70
CA ALA A 387 14.61 -3.25 -1.89
C ALA A 387 14.35 -2.44 -0.61
N LEU A 388 13.25 -2.71 0.09
CA LEU A 388 12.97 -2.06 1.36
C LEU A 388 13.95 -2.48 2.46
N ALA A 389 14.39 -3.74 2.47
CA ALA A 389 15.43 -4.20 3.39
C ALA A 389 16.76 -3.46 3.17
N GLU A 390 17.13 -3.20 1.91
CA GLU A 390 18.31 -2.39 1.56
C GLU A 390 18.13 -0.94 2.00
N VAL A 391 16.96 -0.31 1.77
CA VAL A 391 16.63 1.04 2.28
C VAL A 391 16.76 1.12 3.81
N ALA A 392 16.32 0.06 4.50
CA ALA A 392 16.34 0.00 5.96
C ALA A 392 17.73 -0.25 6.55
N TRP A 393 18.62 -0.85 5.77
CA TRP A 393 19.94 -1.27 6.23
C TRP A 393 21.06 -0.34 5.78
N THR A 394 21.05 0.08 4.51
CA THR A 394 22.18 0.73 3.85
C THR A 394 22.04 2.26 3.87
N ASN A 395 23.13 2.95 4.18
CA ASN A 395 23.15 4.42 4.10
C ASN A 395 23.01 4.91 2.65
N LEU A 396 22.42 6.09 2.48
CA LEU A 396 22.07 6.65 1.17
C LEU A 396 23.28 6.71 0.21
N GLU A 397 24.45 7.09 0.71
CA GLU A 397 25.69 7.25 -0.09
C GLU A 397 26.23 5.93 -0.62
N GLN A 398 25.79 4.81 -0.06
CA GLN A 398 26.24 3.45 -0.42
C GLN A 398 25.24 2.74 -1.35
N LYS A 399 24.06 3.33 -1.57
CA LYS A 399 23.05 2.75 -2.46
C LYS A 399 23.51 2.81 -3.92
N ASP A 400 23.36 1.69 -4.63
CA ASP A 400 23.65 1.56 -6.06
C ASP A 400 22.58 0.68 -6.71
N TRP A 401 21.68 1.31 -7.47
CA TRP A 401 20.58 0.63 -8.14
C TRP A 401 21.04 -0.48 -9.08
N LYS A 402 22.08 -0.23 -9.89
CA LYS A 402 22.53 -1.23 -10.87
C LYS A 402 23.07 -2.48 -10.20
N ARG A 403 23.87 -2.30 -9.14
CA ARG A 403 24.37 -3.41 -8.32
C ARG A 403 23.21 -4.14 -7.64
N PHE A 404 22.33 -3.42 -6.96
CA PHE A 404 21.18 -4.00 -6.27
C PHE A 404 20.28 -4.79 -7.22
N HIS A 405 19.91 -4.22 -8.39
CA HIS A 405 19.06 -4.90 -9.37
C HIS A 405 19.71 -6.20 -9.88
N ALA A 406 21.01 -6.19 -10.17
CA ALA A 406 21.73 -7.39 -10.60
C ALA A 406 21.75 -8.47 -9.51
N GLU A 407 21.90 -8.08 -8.25
CA GLU A 407 21.85 -9.00 -7.10
C GLU A 407 20.42 -9.50 -6.85
N ALA A 408 19.39 -8.64 -6.98
CA ALA A 408 17.99 -9.01 -6.86
C ALA A 408 17.58 -10.07 -7.89
N LEU A 409 18.06 -9.96 -9.14
CA LEU A 409 17.86 -10.99 -10.18
C LEU A 409 18.44 -12.37 -9.79
N GLN A 410 19.54 -12.40 -9.05
CA GLN A 410 20.10 -13.67 -8.55
C GLN A 410 19.31 -14.17 -7.33
N GLU A 411 18.94 -13.27 -6.43
CA GLU A 411 18.23 -13.62 -5.20
C GLU A 411 16.81 -14.13 -5.49
N VAL A 412 16.13 -13.63 -6.51
CA VAL A 412 14.87 -14.18 -7.04
C VAL A 412 15.04 -15.67 -7.40
N LYS A 413 16.14 -16.06 -8.04
CA LYS A 413 16.40 -17.47 -8.36
C LYS A 413 16.64 -18.30 -7.10
N VAL A 414 17.33 -17.75 -6.12
CA VAL A 414 17.56 -18.41 -4.82
C VAL A 414 16.24 -18.60 -4.09
N LEU A 415 15.41 -17.56 -3.98
CA LEU A 415 14.09 -17.65 -3.35
C LEU A 415 13.21 -18.70 -4.02
N ASN A 416 13.15 -18.71 -5.35
CA ASN A 416 12.40 -19.71 -6.10
C ASN A 416 12.93 -21.14 -5.84
N SER A 417 14.24 -21.31 -5.73
CA SER A 417 14.84 -22.62 -5.37
C SER A 417 14.52 -23.05 -3.94
N MET A 418 14.23 -22.11 -3.05
CA MET A 418 13.76 -22.36 -1.68
C MET A 418 12.23 -22.56 -1.59
N GLY A 419 11.52 -22.53 -2.72
CA GLY A 419 10.08 -22.74 -2.79
C GLY A 419 9.22 -21.50 -2.55
N TYR A 420 9.79 -20.29 -2.71
CA TYR A 420 9.00 -19.06 -2.77
C TYR A 420 8.54 -18.80 -4.21
N HIS A 421 7.41 -18.12 -4.36
CA HIS A 421 6.84 -17.73 -5.65
C HIS A 421 7.07 -16.24 -5.88
N THR A 422 8.19 -15.88 -6.50
CA THR A 422 8.56 -14.47 -6.69
C THR A 422 8.02 -13.91 -8.01
N PHE A 423 7.93 -12.58 -8.08
CA PHE A 423 7.75 -11.89 -9.35
C PHE A 423 8.91 -12.21 -10.33
N ASP A 424 8.59 -12.35 -11.60
CA ASP A 424 9.57 -12.61 -12.66
C ASP A 424 10.29 -11.32 -13.08
N LEU A 425 11.21 -10.88 -12.23
CA LEU A 425 11.98 -9.65 -12.45
C LEU A 425 12.76 -9.65 -13.77
N GLN A 426 13.13 -10.83 -14.28
CA GLN A 426 13.90 -10.92 -15.54
C GLN A 426 13.07 -10.49 -16.76
N ASN A 427 11.74 -10.68 -16.71
CA ASN A 427 10.81 -10.37 -17.79
C ASN A 427 9.92 -9.17 -17.44
N GLU A 428 10.37 -8.29 -16.56
CA GLU A 428 9.67 -7.05 -16.21
C GLU A 428 9.43 -6.20 -17.46
N VAL A 429 8.19 -5.74 -17.65
CA VAL A 429 7.81 -4.79 -18.72
C VAL A 429 8.26 -3.38 -18.34
N GLY A 430 8.14 -3.04 -17.08
CA GLY A 430 8.55 -1.77 -16.52
C GLY A 430 7.56 -0.62 -16.80
N ASN A 431 8.08 0.59 -16.79
CA ASN A 431 7.28 1.79 -16.99
C ASN A 431 6.67 1.85 -18.40
N ARG A 432 5.54 2.53 -18.54
CA ARG A 432 4.92 2.78 -19.83
C ARG A 432 5.92 3.51 -20.75
N PRO A 433 6.27 2.93 -21.93
CA PRO A 433 7.39 3.45 -22.74
C PRO A 433 7.25 4.91 -23.16
N VAL A 434 6.02 5.34 -23.52
CA VAL A 434 5.76 6.73 -23.92
C VAL A 434 5.87 7.72 -22.76
N ALA A 435 5.74 7.26 -21.52
CA ALA A 435 5.86 8.08 -20.32
C ALA A 435 7.32 8.32 -19.88
N LEU A 436 8.30 7.65 -20.53
CA LEU A 436 9.72 7.75 -20.18
C LEU A 436 10.44 8.93 -20.85
N SER A 437 9.82 9.56 -21.83
CA SER A 437 10.42 10.66 -22.59
C SER A 437 9.40 11.73 -22.93
N VAL A 438 9.90 12.93 -23.14
CA VAL A 438 9.06 14.03 -23.61
C VAL A 438 8.82 13.87 -25.11
N ASP A 439 7.55 13.80 -25.53
CA ASP A 439 7.18 13.78 -26.94
C ASP A 439 7.27 15.22 -27.54
N ASN A 440 7.89 15.32 -28.70
CA ASN A 440 8.02 16.59 -29.42
C ASN A 440 7.07 16.58 -30.61
N HIS A 441 6.05 17.42 -30.57
CA HIS A 441 5.02 17.52 -31.59
C HIS A 441 4.55 18.97 -31.77
N LEU A 442 3.72 19.27 -32.78
CA LEU A 442 3.34 20.63 -33.16
C LEU A 442 2.55 21.37 -32.07
N ALA A 443 1.77 20.63 -31.26
CA ALA A 443 0.99 21.22 -30.17
C ALA A 443 1.81 21.45 -28.89
N LYS A 444 3.04 20.94 -28.78
CA LYS A 444 3.83 21.07 -27.56
C LYS A 444 4.08 22.53 -27.19
N GLY A 445 3.73 22.89 -25.94
CA GLY A 445 3.85 24.24 -25.39
C GLY A 445 2.83 25.23 -25.95
N LYS A 446 1.84 24.76 -26.73
CA LYS A 446 0.79 25.61 -27.27
C LYS A 446 -0.34 25.79 -26.28
N LYS A 447 -1.07 26.89 -26.44
CA LYS A 447 -2.20 27.23 -25.58
C LYS A 447 -3.37 26.27 -25.84
N VAL A 448 -3.94 25.79 -24.76
CA VAL A 448 -5.17 24.97 -24.76
C VAL A 448 -6.34 25.83 -24.31
N GLU A 449 -7.44 25.79 -25.04
CA GLU A 449 -8.74 26.30 -24.65
C GLU A 449 -9.61 25.13 -24.19
N TYR A 450 -10.05 25.15 -22.94
CA TYR A 450 -10.93 24.14 -22.36
C TYR A 450 -12.39 24.58 -22.53
N VAL A 451 -13.06 24.09 -23.57
CA VAL A 451 -14.51 24.31 -23.78
C VAL A 451 -15.32 23.65 -22.67
N ARG A 452 -14.84 22.49 -22.20
CA ARG A 452 -15.30 21.82 -20.97
C ARG A 452 -14.14 21.80 -19.99
N PRO A 453 -14.30 22.36 -18.76
CA PRO A 453 -13.20 22.43 -17.80
C PRO A 453 -12.82 21.05 -17.27
N TYR A 454 -11.55 20.86 -16.97
CA TYR A 454 -11.06 19.71 -16.21
C TYR A 454 -11.42 19.84 -14.72
N SER A 455 -11.25 18.76 -13.98
CA SER A 455 -11.53 18.68 -12.54
C SER A 455 -10.37 19.27 -11.72
N ASP A 456 -10.70 20.10 -10.73
CA ASP A 456 -9.72 20.63 -9.77
C ASP A 456 -9.04 19.54 -8.94
N SER A 457 -9.70 18.39 -8.77
CA SER A 457 -9.12 17.23 -8.06
C SER A 457 -8.01 16.54 -8.86
N TYR A 458 -8.02 16.65 -10.19
CA TYR A 458 -7.05 16.00 -11.08
C TYR A 458 -6.59 16.95 -12.19
N PRO A 459 -5.90 18.02 -11.86
CA PRO A 459 -5.49 19.04 -12.83
C PRO A 459 -4.29 18.60 -13.68
N ALA A 460 -3.54 17.55 -13.30
CA ALA A 460 -2.25 17.21 -13.89
C ALA A 460 -1.32 18.44 -13.93
N GLY A 461 -0.79 18.82 -15.10
CA GLY A 461 -0.01 20.03 -15.32
C GLY A 461 -0.83 21.34 -15.45
N GLY A 462 -2.13 21.33 -15.08
CA GLY A 462 -3.03 22.47 -15.21
C GLY A 462 -3.36 22.78 -16.67
N GLU A 463 -3.38 24.07 -17.04
CA GLU A 463 -3.73 24.52 -18.40
C GLU A 463 -2.84 23.96 -19.51
N SER A 464 -1.61 23.55 -19.21
CA SER A 464 -0.67 22.99 -20.17
C SER A 464 -0.63 21.46 -20.19
N ALA A 465 -1.44 20.79 -19.37
CA ALA A 465 -1.37 19.34 -19.18
C ALA A 465 -1.43 18.53 -20.50
N LEU A 466 -2.26 18.96 -21.45
CA LEU A 466 -2.47 18.25 -22.71
C LEU A 466 -1.49 18.64 -23.83
N THR A 467 -0.54 19.54 -23.55
CA THR A 467 0.44 20.06 -24.52
C THR A 467 1.84 20.23 -23.92
N ASN A 468 2.14 19.56 -22.83
CA ASN A 468 3.47 19.65 -22.19
C ASN A 468 4.48 18.62 -22.73
N GLY A 469 4.02 17.68 -23.55
CA GLY A 469 4.81 16.58 -24.13
C GLY A 469 4.99 15.42 -23.17
N ILE A 470 4.23 15.35 -22.07
CA ILE A 470 4.40 14.33 -21.01
C ILE A 470 3.20 13.40 -21.01
N HIS A 471 3.43 12.14 -21.38
CA HIS A 471 2.43 11.10 -21.27
C HIS A 471 2.29 10.57 -19.84
N GLY A 472 1.08 10.17 -19.47
CA GLY A 472 0.78 9.49 -18.21
C GLY A 472 1.37 8.07 -18.16
N GLY A 473 1.68 7.62 -16.94
CA GLY A 473 2.13 6.25 -16.67
C GLY A 473 0.96 5.26 -16.58
N TRP A 474 1.16 4.20 -15.78
CA TRP A 474 0.15 3.16 -15.59
C TRP A 474 -0.98 3.55 -14.62
N VAL A 475 -0.88 4.66 -13.88
CA VAL A 475 -1.88 5.08 -12.88
C VAL A 475 -2.34 6.51 -13.12
N TYR A 476 -3.65 6.75 -12.99
CA TYR A 476 -4.26 8.07 -13.19
C TYR A 476 -3.86 9.10 -12.11
N THR A 477 -3.32 8.64 -10.97
CA THR A 477 -2.89 9.48 -9.85
C THR A 477 -1.43 9.92 -9.93
N ASP A 478 -0.73 9.64 -11.02
CA ASP A 478 0.70 10.00 -11.22
C ASP A 478 0.93 11.49 -11.54
N GLN A 479 -0.13 12.31 -11.47
CA GLN A 479 -0.14 13.75 -11.77
C GLN A 479 0.15 14.09 -13.24
N ARG A 480 0.03 13.13 -14.15
CA ARG A 480 0.22 13.30 -15.60
C ARG A 480 -1.08 13.11 -16.39
N TRP A 481 -2.08 12.51 -15.76
CA TRP A 481 -3.41 12.32 -16.32
C TRP A 481 -4.34 13.42 -15.86
N GLN A 482 -4.93 14.16 -16.80
CA GLN A 482 -5.92 15.19 -16.53
C GLN A 482 -7.33 14.59 -16.50
N GLY A 483 -8.06 14.85 -15.41
CA GLY A 483 -9.39 14.27 -15.17
C GLY A 483 -10.53 15.21 -15.55
N PHE A 484 -11.58 14.65 -16.18
CA PHE A 484 -12.83 15.35 -16.51
C PHE A 484 -14.00 14.60 -15.90
N LEU A 485 -14.80 15.29 -15.08
CA LEU A 485 -15.93 14.68 -14.36
C LEU A 485 -17.27 15.00 -15.03
N GLY A 486 -18.02 13.97 -15.42
CA GLY A 486 -19.44 14.05 -15.79
C GLY A 486 -19.79 14.71 -17.12
N LYS A 487 -18.83 15.36 -17.82
CA LYS A 487 -19.11 16.08 -19.07
C LYS A 487 -18.26 15.67 -20.28
N GLY A 488 -17.26 14.82 -20.06
CA GLY A 488 -16.26 14.50 -21.07
C GLY A 488 -15.28 15.64 -21.31
N ALA A 489 -14.32 15.45 -22.24
CA ALA A 489 -13.34 16.45 -22.62
C ALA A 489 -13.72 17.13 -23.94
N ASP A 490 -13.51 18.43 -24.02
CA ASP A 490 -13.67 19.23 -25.24
C ASP A 490 -12.63 20.34 -25.20
N VAL A 491 -11.58 20.21 -26.00
CA VAL A 491 -10.42 21.07 -25.94
C VAL A 491 -9.96 21.50 -27.33
N ILE A 492 -9.49 22.74 -27.42
CA ILE A 492 -8.97 23.34 -28.65
C ILE A 492 -7.53 23.74 -28.41
N VAL A 493 -6.63 23.39 -29.33
CA VAL A 493 -5.23 23.84 -29.34
C VAL A 493 -5.02 24.81 -30.48
N ASP A 494 -4.49 25.98 -30.15
CA ASP A 494 -4.06 26.99 -31.10
C ASP A 494 -2.61 26.72 -31.52
N LEU A 495 -2.39 26.33 -32.78
CA LEU A 495 -1.06 26.07 -33.34
C LEU A 495 -0.33 27.35 -33.76
N GLU A 496 -0.91 28.56 -33.48
CA GLU A 496 -0.41 29.92 -33.76
C GLU A 496 -0.37 30.28 -35.26
N LYS A 497 -0.48 29.32 -36.13
CA LYS A 497 -0.53 29.49 -37.58
C LYS A 497 -1.07 28.22 -38.27
N SER A 498 -1.59 28.36 -39.49
CA SER A 498 -1.90 27.20 -40.32
C SER A 498 -0.62 26.47 -40.70
N GLN A 499 -0.63 25.14 -40.51
CA GLN A 499 0.50 24.27 -40.81
C GLN A 499 0.02 22.85 -41.17
N PRO A 500 0.85 22.09 -41.93
CA PRO A 500 0.49 20.75 -42.31
C PRO A 500 0.44 19.82 -41.11
N ILE A 501 -0.59 18.97 -41.05
CA ILE A 501 -0.84 17.97 -40.00
C ILE A 501 -1.01 16.61 -40.67
N GLN A 502 -0.33 15.60 -40.14
CA GLN A 502 -0.39 14.24 -40.61
C GLN A 502 -1.03 13.27 -39.60
N GLN A 503 -0.99 13.62 -38.32
CA GLN A 503 -1.54 12.78 -37.24
C GLN A 503 -2.09 13.64 -36.13
N LEU A 504 -3.22 13.21 -35.55
CA LEU A 504 -3.77 13.63 -34.29
C LEU A 504 -3.95 12.37 -33.43
N SER A 505 -3.47 12.37 -32.18
CA SER A 505 -3.69 11.27 -31.27
C SER A 505 -3.79 11.73 -29.81
N ILE A 506 -4.55 10.96 -29.04
CA ILE A 506 -4.77 11.21 -27.62
C ILE A 506 -5.09 9.88 -26.92
N ASP A 507 -4.59 9.71 -25.69
CA ASP A 507 -4.80 8.50 -24.91
C ASP A 507 -5.86 8.72 -23.83
N PHE A 508 -6.66 7.69 -23.60
CA PHE A 508 -7.62 7.65 -22.49
C PHE A 508 -7.45 6.37 -21.68
N MET A 509 -7.75 6.46 -20.38
CA MET A 509 -7.64 5.34 -19.45
C MET A 509 -9.02 4.81 -19.04
N GLN A 510 -9.12 3.47 -18.86
CA GLN A 510 -10.21 2.82 -18.15
C GLN A 510 -9.65 2.05 -16.96
N LEU A 511 -10.25 2.28 -15.79
CA LEU A 511 -10.08 1.50 -14.57
C LEU A 511 -11.41 1.56 -13.80
N ARG A 512 -12.19 0.48 -13.87
CA ARG A 512 -13.60 0.47 -13.42
C ARG A 512 -13.76 0.72 -11.93
N GLY A 513 -12.91 0.11 -11.09
CA GLY A 513 -13.03 0.18 -9.62
C GLY A 513 -13.17 1.62 -9.11
N PRO A 514 -12.24 2.53 -9.42
CA PRO A 514 -12.33 3.94 -9.03
C PRO A 514 -13.28 4.80 -9.89
N GLY A 515 -14.02 4.21 -10.85
CA GLY A 515 -14.96 4.94 -11.69
C GLY A 515 -14.31 5.74 -12.83
N VAL A 516 -13.21 5.23 -13.39
CA VAL A 516 -12.53 5.80 -14.55
C VAL A 516 -12.94 5.03 -15.82
N PHE A 517 -13.44 5.73 -16.84
CA PHE A 517 -13.95 5.08 -18.04
C PHE A 517 -13.42 5.71 -19.32
N LEU A 518 -13.28 4.89 -20.38
CA LEU A 518 -13.02 5.37 -21.72
C LEU A 518 -14.19 6.22 -22.22
N PRO A 519 -13.95 7.22 -23.09
CA PRO A 519 -15.02 7.97 -23.73
C PRO A 519 -15.87 7.05 -24.60
N GLN A 520 -17.17 7.36 -24.73
CA GLN A 520 -18.05 6.64 -25.67
C GLN A 520 -17.56 6.80 -27.12
N LYS A 521 -17.11 8.00 -27.45
CA LYS A 521 -16.51 8.33 -28.74
C LYS A 521 -15.55 9.51 -28.63
N VAL A 522 -14.59 9.55 -29.55
CA VAL A 522 -13.64 10.66 -29.70
C VAL A 522 -13.74 11.20 -31.12
N SER A 523 -13.89 12.50 -31.26
CA SER A 523 -13.94 13.21 -32.57
C SER A 523 -12.79 14.19 -32.68
N PHE A 524 -12.08 14.14 -33.81
CA PHE A 524 -11.04 15.07 -34.17
C PHE A 524 -11.56 16.06 -35.23
N LEU A 525 -11.36 17.37 -34.94
CA LEU A 525 -11.82 18.45 -35.79
C LEU A 525 -10.68 19.44 -36.02
N ILE A 526 -10.73 20.18 -37.11
CA ILE A 526 -9.77 21.21 -37.49
C ILE A 526 -10.49 22.50 -37.88
N SER A 527 -9.77 23.63 -37.74
CA SER A 527 -10.23 24.94 -38.17
C SER A 527 -9.06 25.82 -38.59
N ASN A 528 -9.32 26.79 -39.46
CA ASN A 528 -8.37 27.84 -39.80
C ASN A 528 -8.75 29.20 -39.20
N ASP A 529 -9.98 29.40 -38.78
CA ASP A 529 -10.50 30.65 -38.24
C ASP A 529 -10.88 30.58 -36.73
N GLY A 530 -10.81 29.38 -36.15
CA GLY A 530 -11.18 29.11 -34.74
C GLY A 530 -12.68 29.17 -34.48
N LYS A 531 -13.52 29.28 -35.51
CA LYS A 531 -14.99 29.40 -35.39
C LYS A 531 -15.71 28.24 -36.06
N GLU A 532 -15.41 27.95 -37.28
CA GLU A 532 -15.98 26.83 -38.01
C GLU A 532 -15.01 25.64 -38.03
N TYR A 533 -15.49 24.49 -37.60
CA TYR A 533 -14.71 23.29 -37.44
C TYR A 533 -15.15 22.21 -38.40
N THR A 534 -14.20 21.65 -39.13
CA THR A 534 -14.40 20.49 -40.03
C THR A 534 -14.05 19.21 -39.28
N LEU A 535 -14.99 18.26 -39.25
CA LEU A 535 -14.77 16.94 -38.68
C LEU A 535 -13.86 16.10 -39.59
N LEU A 536 -12.79 15.56 -39.02
CA LEU A 536 -11.88 14.64 -39.69
C LEU A 536 -12.25 13.18 -39.45
N LYS A 537 -12.49 12.82 -38.18
CA LYS A 537 -12.79 11.42 -37.80
C LYS A 537 -13.56 11.39 -36.49
N THR A 538 -14.46 10.43 -36.36
CA THR A 538 -15.04 10.00 -35.09
C THR A 538 -14.72 8.53 -34.86
N ILE A 539 -14.26 8.18 -33.67
CA ILE A 539 -13.93 6.82 -33.26
C ILE A 539 -14.82 6.47 -32.08
N THR A 540 -15.55 5.38 -32.19
CA THR A 540 -16.40 4.84 -31.11
C THR A 540 -15.63 3.79 -30.34
N THR A 541 -15.69 3.85 -29.02
CA THR A 541 -15.11 2.85 -28.11
C THR A 541 -15.86 1.53 -28.21
N THR A 542 -15.13 0.45 -28.33
CA THR A 542 -15.69 -0.92 -28.38
C THR A 542 -15.45 -1.71 -27.10
N LEU A 543 -14.54 -1.24 -26.22
CA LEU A 543 -14.29 -1.89 -24.94
C LEU A 543 -15.52 -1.73 -24.03
N PRO A 544 -16.03 -2.83 -23.44
CA PRO A 544 -17.15 -2.74 -22.51
C PRO A 544 -16.79 -1.95 -21.26
N ILE A 545 -17.74 -1.19 -20.71
CA ILE A 545 -17.59 -0.52 -19.40
C ILE A 545 -17.46 -1.51 -18.24
N THR A 546 -17.78 -2.77 -18.48
CA THR A 546 -17.65 -3.87 -17.51
C THR A 546 -16.26 -4.49 -17.48
N ASP A 547 -15.36 -4.11 -18.38
CA ASP A 547 -13.96 -4.55 -18.34
C ASP A 547 -13.29 -3.93 -17.09
N GLU A 548 -12.85 -4.78 -16.18
CA GLU A 548 -12.27 -4.38 -14.89
C GLU A 548 -10.77 -4.12 -14.96
N GLN A 549 -10.11 -4.61 -16.02
CA GLN A 549 -8.66 -4.45 -16.17
C GLN A 549 -8.32 -3.03 -16.58
N LEU A 550 -7.24 -2.49 -16.02
CA LEU A 550 -6.69 -1.22 -16.48
C LEU A 550 -6.40 -1.29 -17.98
N THR A 551 -6.99 -0.38 -18.73
CA THR A 551 -6.78 -0.23 -20.18
C THR A 551 -6.41 1.20 -20.49
N ILE A 552 -5.34 1.40 -21.25
CA ILE A 552 -5.03 2.68 -21.89
C ILE A 552 -5.24 2.48 -23.38
N GLN A 553 -6.13 3.27 -23.98
CA GLN A 553 -6.46 3.22 -25.38
C GLN A 553 -6.10 4.51 -26.08
N THR A 554 -5.32 4.39 -27.15
CA THR A 554 -5.00 5.49 -28.05
C THR A 554 -6.13 5.66 -29.08
N TYR A 555 -6.59 6.88 -29.25
CA TYR A 555 -7.47 7.30 -30.33
C TYR A 555 -6.66 8.15 -31.30
N ASP A 556 -6.71 7.84 -32.58
CA ASP A 556 -5.89 8.51 -33.58
C ASP A 556 -6.62 8.79 -34.88
N TRP A 557 -6.20 9.86 -35.55
CA TRP A 557 -6.45 10.16 -36.93
C TRP A 557 -5.12 10.29 -37.68
N THR A 558 -5.01 9.68 -38.81
CA THR A 558 -3.86 9.80 -39.72
C THR A 558 -4.37 10.22 -41.11
N GLY A 559 -3.71 11.19 -41.71
CA GLY A 559 -4.11 11.73 -43.00
C GLY A 559 -3.19 12.88 -43.41
N SER A 560 -3.72 13.82 -44.20
CA SER A 560 -3.01 15.05 -44.56
C SER A 560 -4.03 16.18 -44.63
N CYS A 561 -3.80 17.23 -43.83
CA CYS A 561 -4.59 18.45 -43.85
C CYS A 561 -3.73 19.65 -43.43
N GLU A 562 -4.25 20.85 -43.62
CA GLU A 562 -3.67 22.08 -43.06
C GLU A 562 -4.65 22.72 -42.11
N ALA A 563 -4.19 23.11 -40.92
CA ALA A 563 -5.03 23.77 -39.93
C ALA A 563 -4.23 24.69 -39.01
N HIS A 564 -4.91 25.72 -38.51
CA HIS A 564 -4.42 26.62 -37.47
C HIS A 564 -4.87 26.14 -36.08
N TYR A 565 -6.09 25.60 -35.97
CA TYR A 565 -6.66 25.06 -34.74
C TYR A 565 -6.99 23.60 -34.88
N VAL A 566 -6.67 22.83 -33.83
CA VAL A 566 -7.09 21.44 -33.72
C VAL A 566 -7.99 21.29 -32.50
N ARG A 567 -9.04 20.47 -32.61
CA ARG A 567 -10.00 20.25 -31.53
C ARG A 567 -10.21 18.76 -31.34
N VAL A 568 -10.23 18.32 -30.11
CA VAL A 568 -10.65 16.97 -29.73
C VAL A 568 -11.87 17.05 -28.82
N GLN A 569 -12.89 16.27 -29.17
CA GLN A 569 -14.10 16.09 -28.37
C GLN A 569 -14.21 14.62 -27.97
N ALA A 570 -14.22 14.36 -26.66
CA ALA A 570 -14.40 13.04 -26.09
C ALA A 570 -15.67 13.03 -25.23
N ASP A 571 -16.70 12.33 -25.70
CA ASP A 571 -17.97 12.27 -24.99
C ASP A 571 -17.94 11.16 -23.96
N ILE A 572 -18.40 11.48 -22.73
CA ILE A 572 -18.52 10.50 -21.65
C ILE A 572 -19.53 9.42 -22.02
N ASN A 573 -19.30 8.20 -21.55
CA ASN A 573 -20.30 7.15 -21.64
C ASN A 573 -21.44 7.43 -20.64
N PRO A 574 -22.68 7.66 -21.08
CA PRO A 574 -23.78 8.04 -20.20
C PRO A 574 -24.19 6.93 -19.23
N GLU A 575 -23.90 5.67 -19.54
CA GLU A 575 -24.19 4.52 -18.67
C GLU A 575 -23.17 4.35 -17.56
N ALA A 576 -21.92 4.82 -17.79
CA ALA A 576 -20.84 4.68 -16.84
C ALA A 576 -20.79 5.82 -15.82
N GLY A 577 -21.05 7.06 -16.24
CA GLY A 577 -20.75 8.24 -15.41
C GLY A 577 -19.27 8.37 -15.10
N GLY A 578 -18.91 8.87 -13.92
CA GLY A 578 -17.54 8.87 -13.41
C GLY A 578 -16.58 9.84 -14.10
N PHE A 579 -15.29 9.49 -14.03
CA PHE A 579 -14.19 10.27 -14.59
C PHE A 579 -13.76 9.77 -15.96
N LEU A 580 -13.35 10.72 -16.79
CA LEU A 580 -12.58 10.48 -18.01
C LEU A 580 -11.19 11.07 -17.79
N PHE A 581 -10.15 10.26 -17.98
CA PHE A 581 -8.76 10.69 -17.87
C PHE A 581 -8.06 10.62 -19.21
N THR A 582 -7.32 11.70 -19.51
CA THR A 582 -6.46 11.81 -20.70
C THR A 582 -5.12 12.44 -20.35
N ASP A 583 -4.12 12.23 -21.19
CA ASP A 583 -2.77 12.75 -20.95
C ASP A 583 -2.38 13.81 -22.00
N GLU A 584 -1.74 13.45 -23.09
CA GLU A 584 -1.17 14.37 -24.08
C GLU A 584 -1.97 14.38 -25.38
N PHE A 585 -2.28 15.57 -25.93
CA PHE A 585 -2.88 15.70 -27.25
C PHE A 585 -1.79 15.93 -28.30
N VAL A 586 -1.37 14.85 -28.93
CA VAL A 586 -0.27 14.81 -29.89
C VAL A 586 -0.74 15.28 -31.27
N VAL A 587 0.00 16.20 -31.89
CA VAL A 587 -0.21 16.73 -33.25
C VAL A 587 1.09 16.60 -34.04
N LYS A 588 1.10 15.80 -35.09
CA LYS A 588 2.27 15.56 -35.95
C LYS A 588 1.97 15.83 -37.41
#